data_dfc07059922b61efb125c9b78865b9da
#
_entry.id   dfc07059922b61efb125c9b78865b9da
#
_cell.length_a   1.000
_cell.length_b   1.000
_cell.length_c   1.000
_cell.angle_alpha   90.00
_cell.angle_beta   90.00
_cell.angle_gamma   90.00
#
_symmetry.space_group_name_H-M   'P 1'
#
loop_
_entity.id
_entity.type
_entity.pdbx_description
1 polymer ?
#
loop_
_entity_poly.entity_id
_entity_poly.type
_entity_poly.pdbx_seq_one_letter_code
_entity_poly.pdbx_strand_id
1 'polypeptide(L)'
;IWGALVMKALEEKIVKEGVWLPGNILKVGSFLNHQIDGKFMMELGEEIARLFAQEKIDRILTIETSGIPLAMAASVALGVPMVFAKKNRTSNLSGGLYQTAVHSYTHNTDYTVVVEKQYLPAGERVLLVDDFLANGKALMGLMELVNQAGSQTVGAVAAIEKGFQKGGDLLRSQGLRVEALALIDSMDNGNL
;
A
#
# COMPACT_ATOMS: atom_id res chain seq x y z
N ILE A 1 -20.82 -6.86 4.51
CA ILE A 1 -19.80 -7.67 5.20
C ILE A 1 -18.75 -7.99 4.16
N TRP A 2 -17.67 -7.19 4.12
CA TRP A 2 -16.53 -7.44 3.26
C TRP A 2 -15.49 -8.20 4.11
N GLY A 3 -15.54 -9.53 4.06
CA GLY A 3 -14.47 -10.36 4.60
C GLY A 3 -13.25 -10.21 3.69
N ALA A 4 -12.09 -9.93 4.24
CA ALA A 4 -10.84 -9.91 3.49
C ALA A 4 -10.71 -11.26 2.75
N LEU A 5 -10.67 -11.21 1.42
CA LEU A 5 -10.37 -12.39 0.60
C LEU A 5 -8.85 -12.56 0.68
N VAL A 6 -8.44 -13.45 1.55
CA VAL A 6 -7.02 -13.71 1.82
C VAL A 6 -6.44 -14.61 0.73
N MET A 7 -5.29 -14.24 0.20
CA MET A 7 -4.56 -15.04 -0.77
C MET A 7 -3.73 -16.13 -0.06
N LYS A 8 -4.23 -17.36 -0.07
CA LYS A 8 -3.61 -18.50 0.62
C LYS A 8 -2.12 -18.69 0.26
N ALA A 9 -1.76 -18.48 -1.00
CA ALA A 9 -0.37 -18.59 -1.44
C ALA A 9 0.57 -17.59 -0.75
N LEU A 10 0.09 -16.36 -0.47
CA LEU A 10 0.87 -15.37 0.26
C LEU A 10 1.00 -15.74 1.73
N GLU A 11 -0.07 -16.22 2.37
CA GLU A 11 -0.01 -16.69 3.76
C GLU A 11 0.98 -17.83 3.93
N GLU A 12 0.91 -18.86 3.07
CA GLU A 12 1.84 -20.00 3.08
C GLU A 12 3.30 -19.54 2.88
N LYS A 13 3.53 -18.56 2.02
CA LYS A 13 4.87 -18.00 1.78
C LYS A 13 5.36 -17.18 2.98
N ILE A 14 4.49 -16.42 3.63
CA ILE A 14 4.82 -15.70 4.87
C ILE A 14 5.20 -16.69 5.98
N VAL A 15 4.44 -17.75 6.17
CA VAL A 15 4.74 -18.79 7.18
C VAL A 15 6.07 -19.47 6.90
N LYS A 16 6.36 -19.78 5.63
CA LYS A 16 7.55 -20.53 5.22
C LYS A 16 8.83 -19.68 5.24
N GLU A 17 8.75 -18.44 4.80
CA GLU A 17 9.92 -17.58 4.49
C GLU A 17 9.97 -16.31 5.33
N GLY A 18 8.90 -15.97 6.04
CA GLY A 18 8.86 -14.81 6.92
C GLY A 18 9.73 -15.00 8.15
N VAL A 19 10.40 -13.93 8.58
CA VAL A 19 11.18 -13.92 9.81
C VAL A 19 10.49 -13.03 10.83
N TRP A 20 10.09 -13.66 11.93
CA TRP A 20 9.36 -13.03 13.02
C TRP A 20 10.35 -12.58 14.09
N LEU A 21 10.30 -11.28 14.44
CA LEU A 21 11.20 -10.69 15.44
C LEU A 21 10.38 -10.04 16.58
N PRO A 22 10.97 -9.93 17.79
CA PRO A 22 10.35 -9.20 18.90
C PRO A 22 9.95 -7.77 18.51
N GLY A 23 8.88 -7.24 19.11
CA GLY A 23 8.38 -5.90 18.83
C GLY A 23 7.45 -5.84 17.62
N ASN A 24 6.75 -6.93 17.31
CA ASN A 24 5.76 -7.01 16.23
C ASN A 24 6.36 -6.74 14.83
N ILE A 25 7.60 -7.20 14.61
CA ILE A 25 8.31 -7.05 13.35
C ILE A 25 8.22 -8.34 12.56
N LEU A 26 7.63 -8.27 11.37
CA LEU A 26 7.68 -9.31 10.34
C LEU A 26 8.59 -8.84 9.22
N LYS A 27 9.61 -9.62 8.91
CA LYS A 27 10.48 -9.43 7.74
C LYS A 27 10.09 -10.40 6.63
N VAL A 28 9.78 -9.86 5.47
CA VAL A 28 9.44 -10.59 4.23
C VAL A 28 10.40 -10.20 3.10
N GLY A 29 11.61 -9.83 3.49
CA GLY A 29 12.62 -9.30 2.58
C GLY A 29 13.13 -10.32 1.54
N SER A 30 12.92 -11.62 1.76
CA SER A 30 13.35 -12.67 0.84
C SER A 30 12.52 -12.74 -0.45
N PHE A 31 11.29 -12.17 -0.46
CA PHE A 31 10.39 -12.31 -1.61
C PHE A 31 9.54 -11.07 -1.92
N LEU A 32 9.33 -10.14 -0.96
CA LEU A 32 8.35 -9.07 -1.13
C LEU A 32 8.98 -7.67 -1.29
N ASN A 33 9.90 -7.27 -0.40
CA ASN A 33 10.28 -5.86 -0.28
C ASN A 33 11.78 -5.56 -0.11
N HIS A 34 12.64 -6.55 -0.33
CA HIS A 34 14.09 -6.37 -0.43
C HIS A 34 14.64 -7.14 -1.64
N GLN A 35 14.58 -8.47 -1.62
CA GLN A 35 14.61 -9.29 -2.80
C GLN A 35 13.18 -9.47 -3.30
N ILE A 36 12.96 -9.33 -4.59
CA ILE A 36 11.63 -9.48 -5.19
C ILE A 36 11.56 -10.82 -5.92
N ASP A 37 10.66 -11.69 -5.47
CA ASP A 37 10.25 -12.86 -6.26
C ASP A 37 9.34 -12.37 -7.40
N GLY A 38 9.92 -12.13 -8.55
CA GLY A 38 9.22 -11.47 -9.66
C GLY A 38 8.01 -12.24 -10.16
N LYS A 39 8.07 -13.59 -10.20
CA LYS A 39 6.92 -14.40 -10.60
C LYS A 39 5.79 -14.30 -9.59
N PHE A 40 6.10 -14.46 -8.32
CA PHE A 40 5.14 -14.35 -7.24
C PHE A 40 4.55 -12.94 -7.15
N MET A 41 5.37 -11.90 -7.38
CA MET A 41 4.89 -10.52 -7.41
C MET A 41 3.84 -10.30 -8.51
N MET A 42 3.99 -10.90 -9.67
CA MET A 42 2.98 -10.84 -10.74
C MET A 42 1.69 -11.54 -10.33
N GLU A 43 1.77 -12.68 -9.64
CA GLU A 43 0.58 -13.37 -9.10
C GLU A 43 -0.18 -12.48 -8.08
N LEU A 44 0.54 -11.72 -7.22
CA LEU A 44 -0.07 -10.73 -6.33
C LEU A 44 -0.76 -9.60 -7.12
N GLY A 45 -0.14 -9.14 -8.19
CA GLY A 45 -0.72 -8.11 -9.07
C GLY A 45 -2.01 -8.57 -9.76
N GLU A 46 -2.05 -9.81 -10.23
CA GLU A 46 -3.24 -10.44 -10.82
C GLU A 46 -4.37 -10.57 -9.80
N GLU A 47 -4.05 -10.94 -8.56
CA GLU A 47 -5.04 -10.98 -7.48
C GLU A 47 -5.62 -9.61 -7.15
N ILE A 48 -4.80 -8.56 -7.12
CA ILE A 48 -5.27 -7.18 -6.98
C ILE A 48 -6.23 -6.82 -8.13
N ALA A 49 -5.87 -7.13 -9.36
CA ALA A 49 -6.73 -6.86 -10.51
C ALA A 49 -8.07 -7.62 -10.41
N ARG A 50 -8.06 -8.87 -9.93
CA ARG A 50 -9.26 -9.66 -9.69
C ARG A 50 -10.16 -9.03 -8.62
N LEU A 51 -9.59 -8.58 -7.49
CA LEU A 51 -10.34 -7.96 -6.40
C LEU A 51 -11.04 -6.66 -6.85
N PHE A 52 -10.40 -5.89 -7.70
CA PHE A 52 -10.91 -4.61 -8.19
C PHE A 52 -11.50 -4.68 -9.61
N ALA A 53 -11.81 -5.87 -10.14
CA ALA A 53 -12.29 -6.07 -11.52
C ALA A 53 -13.59 -5.31 -11.86
N GLN A 54 -14.40 -4.96 -10.87
CA GLN A 54 -15.64 -4.19 -11.07
C GLN A 54 -15.44 -2.67 -10.94
N GLU A 55 -14.24 -2.24 -10.58
CA GLU A 55 -13.93 -0.83 -10.41
C GLU A 55 -13.26 -0.27 -11.68
N LYS A 56 -13.70 0.92 -12.09
CA LYS A 56 -12.92 1.68 -13.05
C LYS A 56 -11.74 2.29 -12.32
N ILE A 57 -10.54 1.93 -12.71
CA ILE A 57 -9.29 2.48 -12.19
C ILE A 57 -8.57 3.16 -13.35
N ASP A 58 -8.19 4.41 -13.15
CA ASP A 58 -7.44 5.18 -14.15
C ASP A 58 -5.94 5.20 -13.82
N ARG A 59 -5.58 5.06 -12.53
CA ARG A 59 -4.20 5.12 -12.03
C ARG A 59 -4.01 4.37 -10.73
N ILE A 60 -2.78 3.89 -10.51
CA ILE A 60 -2.33 3.37 -9.22
C ILE A 60 -1.39 4.40 -8.59
N LEU A 61 -1.53 4.62 -7.28
CA LEU A 61 -0.61 5.43 -6.48
C LEU A 61 -0.05 4.60 -5.33
N THR A 62 1.27 4.64 -5.16
CA THR A 62 1.99 4.02 -4.05
C THR A 62 2.99 4.99 -3.44
N ILE A 63 3.76 4.53 -2.47
CA ILE A 63 4.84 5.30 -1.84
C ILE A 63 6.18 4.55 -1.97
N GLU A 64 7.26 5.30 -2.24
CA GLU A 64 8.60 4.68 -2.22
C GLU A 64 8.95 4.16 -0.83
N THR A 65 9.67 3.02 -0.74
CA THR A 65 10.27 2.25 -1.83
C THR A 65 9.55 0.92 -1.99
N SER A 66 9.11 0.31 -0.91
CA SER A 66 8.68 -1.10 -0.84
C SER A 66 7.32 -1.38 -1.49
N GLY A 67 6.45 -0.38 -1.63
CA GLY A 67 5.19 -0.51 -2.35
C GLY A 67 5.35 -0.56 -3.88
N ILE A 68 6.48 -0.07 -4.42
CA ILE A 68 6.67 0.05 -5.87
C ILE A 68 6.56 -1.28 -6.63
N PRO A 69 7.21 -2.38 -6.20
CA PRO A 69 7.11 -3.65 -6.93
C PRO A 69 5.68 -4.17 -7.06
N LEU A 70 4.92 -4.11 -5.96
CA LEU A 70 3.53 -4.56 -5.94
C LEU A 70 2.63 -3.66 -6.82
N ALA A 71 2.81 -2.35 -6.72
CA ALA A 71 2.08 -1.39 -7.56
C ALA A 71 2.39 -1.57 -9.05
N MET A 72 3.65 -1.89 -9.40
CA MET A 72 4.03 -2.20 -10.78
C MET A 72 3.33 -3.48 -11.27
N ALA A 73 3.32 -4.54 -10.47
CA ALA A 73 2.63 -5.78 -10.85
C ALA A 73 1.13 -5.56 -11.03
N ALA A 74 0.48 -4.82 -10.12
CA ALA A 74 -0.93 -4.44 -10.26
C ALA A 74 -1.18 -3.55 -11.49
N SER A 75 -0.26 -2.62 -11.80
CA SER A 75 -0.32 -1.76 -12.99
C SER A 75 -0.32 -2.58 -14.28
N VAL A 76 0.54 -3.58 -14.38
CA VAL A 76 0.58 -4.50 -15.52
C VAL A 76 -0.72 -5.28 -15.64
N ALA A 77 -1.21 -5.85 -14.53
CA ALA A 77 -2.41 -6.68 -14.53
C ALA A 77 -3.70 -5.89 -14.84
N LEU A 78 -3.79 -4.64 -14.38
CA LEU A 78 -4.93 -3.73 -14.63
C LEU A 78 -4.81 -2.96 -15.96
N GLY A 79 -3.62 -2.92 -16.57
CA GLY A 79 -3.37 -2.14 -17.81
C GLY A 79 -3.44 -0.63 -17.62
N VAL A 80 -3.11 -0.12 -16.41
CA VAL A 80 -3.17 1.31 -16.07
C VAL A 80 -1.81 1.80 -15.57
N PRO A 81 -1.45 3.09 -15.75
CA PRO A 81 -0.20 3.62 -15.23
C PRO A 81 -0.16 3.63 -13.71
N MET A 82 1.04 3.49 -13.15
CA MET A 82 1.30 3.69 -11.73
C MET A 82 2.24 4.87 -11.50
N VAL A 83 2.05 5.53 -10.37
CA VAL A 83 2.90 6.62 -9.87
C VAL A 83 3.31 6.30 -8.45
N PHE A 84 4.52 6.68 -8.06
CA PHE A 84 4.92 6.56 -6.67
C PHE A 84 5.23 7.93 -6.06
N ALA A 85 4.70 8.17 -4.89
CA ALA A 85 5.04 9.32 -4.08
C ALA A 85 6.45 9.15 -3.52
N LYS A 86 7.23 10.23 -3.58
CA LYS A 86 8.62 10.26 -3.09
C LYS A 86 8.66 10.81 -1.67
N LYS A 87 9.49 10.21 -0.83
CA LYS A 87 9.81 10.73 0.49
C LYS A 87 10.85 11.84 0.35
N ASN A 88 10.45 13.07 0.65
CA ASN A 88 11.34 14.21 0.57
C ASN A 88 11.71 14.69 1.98
N ARG A 89 12.98 14.99 2.20
CA ARG A 89 13.48 15.55 3.45
C ARG A 89 13.63 17.08 3.42
N THR A 90 13.43 17.72 2.26
CA THR A 90 13.59 19.16 2.10
C THR A 90 12.27 19.85 1.77
N SER A 91 11.95 20.89 2.55
CA SER A 91 10.73 21.70 2.43
C SER A 91 10.72 22.71 1.28
N ASN A 92 11.78 22.78 0.47
CA ASN A 92 11.95 23.83 -0.56
C ASN A 92 11.62 23.29 -1.96
N LEU A 93 10.35 22.92 -2.17
CA LEU A 93 9.86 22.55 -3.50
C LEU A 93 8.88 23.63 -3.97
N SER A 94 9.41 24.49 -4.84
CA SER A 94 8.61 25.50 -5.54
C SER A 94 7.62 24.85 -6.50
N GLY A 95 6.37 25.15 -6.35
CA GLY A 95 5.22 25.01 -7.28
C GLY A 95 5.24 23.86 -8.29
N GLY A 96 4.21 23.05 -8.29
CA GLY A 96 4.06 21.92 -9.21
C GLY A 96 3.99 20.56 -8.51
N LEU A 97 3.94 20.54 -7.18
CA LEU A 97 3.83 19.31 -6.38
C LEU A 97 2.54 19.30 -5.56
N TYR A 98 1.98 18.11 -5.38
CA TYR A 98 1.14 17.78 -4.23
C TYR A 98 2.04 17.26 -3.12
N GLN A 99 1.77 17.64 -1.88
CA GLN A 99 2.59 17.23 -0.74
C GLN A 99 1.78 17.10 0.54
N THR A 100 2.19 16.15 1.39
CA THR A 100 1.62 15.96 2.71
C THR A 100 2.67 15.46 3.69
N ALA A 101 2.48 15.72 4.99
CA ALA A 101 3.32 15.15 6.04
C ALA A 101 2.79 13.77 6.47
N VAL A 102 3.69 12.81 6.61
CA VAL A 102 3.37 11.47 7.13
C VAL A 102 4.28 11.18 8.32
N HIS A 103 3.68 10.78 9.43
CA HIS A 103 4.43 10.38 10.61
C HIS A 103 4.85 8.91 10.53
N SER A 104 6.16 8.64 10.61
CA SER A 104 6.70 7.29 10.71
C SER A 104 6.86 6.88 12.17
N TYR A 105 6.02 5.96 12.64
CA TYR A 105 6.17 5.41 13.99
C TYR A 105 7.42 4.53 14.15
N THR A 106 7.86 3.86 13.09
CA THR A 106 9.05 3.00 13.11
C THR A 106 10.33 3.79 13.38
N HIS A 107 10.38 5.03 12.90
CA HIS A 107 11.54 5.90 13.06
C HIS A 107 11.26 7.12 13.95
N ASN A 108 10.03 7.26 14.45
CA ASN A 108 9.53 8.41 15.22
C ASN A 108 9.92 9.75 14.56
N THR A 109 9.77 9.83 13.26
CA THR A 109 10.12 11.01 12.44
C THR A 109 9.01 11.34 11.46
N ASP A 110 8.78 12.62 11.25
CA ASP A 110 7.92 13.10 10.18
C ASP A 110 8.73 13.19 8.88
N TYR A 111 8.10 12.78 7.80
CA TYR A 111 8.64 12.97 6.45
C TYR A 111 7.54 13.52 5.53
N THR A 112 7.96 14.32 4.56
CA THR A 112 7.05 14.85 3.56
C THR A 112 6.99 13.88 2.39
N VAL A 113 5.79 13.57 1.94
CA VAL A 113 5.52 12.78 0.72
C VAL A 113 5.11 13.73 -0.38
N VAL A 114 5.67 13.57 -1.56
CA VAL A 114 5.43 14.45 -2.71
C VAL A 114 5.13 13.68 -3.98
N VAL A 115 4.26 14.24 -4.82
CA VAL A 115 3.99 13.78 -6.20
C VAL A 115 3.96 15.00 -7.11
N GLU A 116 4.59 14.91 -8.28
CA GLU A 116 4.48 15.95 -9.31
C GLU A 116 3.07 15.97 -9.89
N LYS A 117 2.46 17.17 -9.98
CA LYS A 117 1.08 17.37 -10.44
C LYS A 117 0.81 16.80 -11.83
N GLN A 118 1.81 16.85 -12.71
CA GLN A 118 1.67 16.30 -14.07
C GLN A 118 1.46 14.78 -14.10
N TYR A 119 1.84 14.04 -13.04
CA TYR A 119 1.69 12.59 -12.94
C TYR A 119 0.47 12.15 -12.13
N LEU A 120 -0.23 13.09 -11.50
CA LEU A 120 -1.48 12.84 -10.78
C LEU A 120 -2.52 13.91 -11.18
N PRO A 121 -3.06 13.82 -12.42
CA PRO A 121 -4.04 14.79 -12.93
C PRO A 121 -5.39 14.67 -12.21
N ALA A 122 -6.18 15.74 -12.26
CA ALA A 122 -7.51 15.78 -11.67
C ALA A 122 -8.53 14.89 -12.38
N GLY A 123 -9.55 14.45 -11.62
CA GLY A 123 -10.71 13.71 -12.14
C GLY A 123 -10.48 12.22 -12.38
N GLU A 124 -9.32 11.68 -11.99
CA GLU A 124 -9.00 10.25 -12.10
C GLU A 124 -9.53 9.44 -10.92
N ARG A 125 -9.75 8.17 -11.16
CA ARG A 125 -10.08 7.14 -10.18
C ARG A 125 -8.81 6.38 -9.79
N VAL A 126 -8.33 6.60 -8.56
CA VAL A 126 -7.01 6.16 -8.11
C VAL A 126 -7.13 5.00 -7.12
N LEU A 127 -6.43 3.90 -7.38
CA LEU A 127 -6.23 2.80 -6.45
C LEU A 127 -4.92 3.01 -5.69
N LEU A 128 -4.97 2.92 -4.36
CA LEU A 128 -3.77 2.97 -3.51
C LEU A 128 -3.23 1.55 -3.30
N VAL A 129 -1.91 1.38 -3.43
CA VAL A 129 -1.24 0.09 -3.26
C VAL A 129 -0.02 0.26 -2.36
N ASP A 130 0.14 -0.63 -1.37
CA ASP A 130 1.32 -0.64 -0.49
C ASP A 130 1.73 -2.07 -0.13
N ASP A 131 2.94 -2.30 0.38
CA ASP A 131 3.38 -3.61 0.83
C ASP A 131 2.81 -3.97 2.20
N PHE A 132 2.78 -3.05 3.15
CA PHE A 132 2.23 -3.25 4.50
C PHE A 132 1.19 -2.20 4.86
N LEU A 133 0.10 -2.67 5.47
CA LEU A 133 -0.86 -1.82 6.17
C LEU A 133 -0.74 -2.07 7.68
N ALA A 134 -0.18 -1.12 8.39
CA ALA A 134 0.00 -1.14 9.84
C ALA A 134 -0.99 -0.18 10.52
N ASN A 135 -0.59 1.04 10.81
CA ASN A 135 -1.44 2.07 11.42
C ASN A 135 -2.20 2.94 10.39
N GLY A 136 -2.02 2.69 9.09
CA GLY A 136 -2.74 3.37 8.00
C GLY A 136 -2.20 4.75 7.61
N LYS A 137 -1.17 5.29 8.27
CA LYS A 137 -0.70 6.66 8.04
C LYS A 137 -0.16 6.90 6.63
N ALA A 138 0.54 5.93 6.04
CA ALA A 138 1.03 6.02 4.67
C ALA A 138 -0.14 6.15 3.68
N LEU A 139 -1.13 5.27 3.78
CA LEU A 139 -2.32 5.30 2.92
C LEU A 139 -3.15 6.58 3.12
N MET A 140 -3.29 7.07 4.36
CA MET A 140 -3.93 8.36 4.62
C MET A 140 -3.19 9.52 3.94
N GLY A 141 -1.86 9.51 3.97
CA GLY A 141 -1.05 10.49 3.23
C GLY A 141 -1.26 10.41 1.73
N LEU A 142 -1.33 9.21 1.16
CA LEU A 142 -1.63 9.03 -0.27
C LEU A 142 -3.05 9.50 -0.62
N MET A 143 -4.06 9.23 0.23
CA MET A 143 -5.42 9.76 0.04
C MET A 143 -5.43 11.28 0.00
N GLU A 144 -4.67 11.93 0.88
CA GLU A 144 -4.56 13.40 0.89
C GLU A 144 -3.97 13.94 -0.41
N LEU A 145 -2.94 13.27 -0.98
CA LEU A 145 -2.39 13.66 -2.29
C LEU A 145 -3.42 13.51 -3.42
N VAL A 146 -4.22 12.44 -3.40
CA VAL A 146 -5.31 12.22 -4.37
C VAL A 146 -6.39 13.31 -4.23
N ASN A 147 -6.74 13.70 -3.01
CA ASN A 147 -7.69 14.79 -2.74
C ASN A 147 -7.16 16.14 -3.25
N GLN A 148 -5.89 16.46 -2.99
CA GLN A 148 -5.25 17.67 -3.50
C GLN A 148 -5.24 17.72 -5.03
N ALA A 149 -5.14 16.58 -5.68
CA ALA A 149 -5.23 16.47 -7.13
C ALA A 149 -6.65 16.69 -7.68
N GLY A 150 -7.67 16.69 -6.84
CA GLY A 150 -9.06 16.70 -7.29
C GLY A 150 -9.47 15.37 -7.94
N SER A 151 -8.87 14.27 -7.52
CA SER A 151 -9.14 12.90 -7.96
C SER A 151 -9.84 12.10 -6.85
N GLN A 152 -10.32 10.90 -7.17
CA GLN A 152 -11.07 10.05 -6.26
C GLN A 152 -10.25 8.81 -5.88
N THR A 153 -10.06 8.55 -4.60
CA THR A 153 -9.56 7.25 -4.13
C THR A 153 -10.69 6.23 -4.21
N VAL A 154 -10.53 5.19 -5.02
CA VAL A 154 -11.55 4.13 -5.18
C VAL A 154 -11.37 2.98 -4.21
N GLY A 155 -10.20 2.84 -3.64
CA GLY A 155 -9.88 1.85 -2.66
C GLY A 155 -8.39 1.83 -2.35
N ALA A 156 -8.02 0.99 -1.40
CA ALA A 156 -6.64 0.70 -1.05
C ALA A 156 -6.43 -0.80 -0.94
N VAL A 157 -5.24 -1.27 -1.29
CA VAL A 157 -4.84 -2.66 -1.10
C VAL A 157 -3.41 -2.72 -0.57
N ALA A 158 -3.19 -3.59 0.41
CA ALA A 158 -1.86 -3.93 0.89
C ALA A 158 -1.58 -5.42 0.67
N ALA A 159 -0.31 -5.79 0.46
CA ALA A 159 0.04 -7.19 0.47
C ALA A 159 -0.25 -7.79 1.85
N ILE A 160 0.19 -7.14 2.91
CA ILE A 160 0.06 -7.63 4.29
C ILE A 160 -0.57 -6.57 5.18
N GLU A 161 -1.71 -6.88 5.80
CA GLU A 161 -2.31 -6.05 6.84
C GLU A 161 -1.96 -6.61 8.22
N LYS A 162 -1.46 -5.76 9.12
CA LYS A 162 -1.30 -6.04 10.54
C LYS A 162 -2.58 -5.59 11.27
N GLY A 163 -3.60 -6.46 11.31
CA GLY A 163 -4.93 -6.15 11.83
C GLY A 163 -4.92 -5.65 13.26
N PHE A 164 -4.02 -6.17 14.10
CA PHE A 164 -3.84 -5.72 15.49
C PHE A 164 -3.39 -4.25 15.63
N GLN A 165 -2.86 -3.62 14.55
CA GLN A 165 -2.48 -2.20 14.55
C GLN A 165 -3.61 -1.26 14.12
N LYS A 166 -4.77 -1.80 13.72
CA LYS A 166 -6.03 -1.09 13.49
C LYS A 166 -6.05 -0.05 12.36
N GLY A 167 -5.02 0.03 11.52
CA GLY A 167 -4.98 0.97 10.39
C GLY A 167 -6.06 0.68 9.35
N GLY A 168 -6.27 -0.60 9.03
CA GLY A 168 -7.33 -1.01 8.11
C GLY A 168 -8.73 -0.71 8.65
N ASP A 169 -8.98 -1.00 9.93
CA ASP A 169 -10.26 -0.69 10.59
C ASP A 169 -10.54 0.83 10.54
N LEU A 170 -9.52 1.64 10.80
CA LEU A 170 -9.63 3.10 10.74
C LEU A 170 -10.02 3.58 9.33
N LEU A 171 -9.34 3.10 8.29
CA LEU A 171 -9.63 3.50 6.91
C LEU A 171 -11.01 3.01 6.45
N ARG A 172 -11.40 1.78 6.79
CA ARG A 172 -12.74 1.22 6.51
C ARG A 172 -13.84 2.01 7.21
N SER A 173 -13.62 2.46 8.46
CA SER A 173 -14.57 3.29 9.20
C SER A 173 -14.82 4.66 8.55
N GLN A 174 -13.88 5.14 7.74
CA GLN A 174 -14.01 6.35 6.94
C GLN A 174 -14.69 6.12 5.58
N GLY A 175 -15.17 4.90 5.34
CA GLY A 175 -15.86 4.52 4.10
C GLY A 175 -14.94 4.11 2.95
N LEU A 176 -13.63 3.99 3.18
CA LEU A 176 -12.71 3.50 2.16
C LEU A 176 -12.81 1.97 2.04
N ARG A 177 -12.90 1.47 0.82
CA ARG A 177 -12.70 0.05 0.53
C ARG A 177 -11.22 -0.29 0.74
N VAL A 178 -10.93 -1.17 1.69
CA VAL A 178 -9.55 -1.62 2.00
C VAL A 178 -9.50 -3.14 1.91
N GLU A 179 -8.63 -3.62 1.05
CA GLU A 179 -8.34 -5.05 0.87
C GLU A 179 -6.92 -5.37 1.35
N ALA A 180 -6.71 -6.59 1.78
CA ALA A 180 -5.40 -7.12 2.11
C ALA A 180 -5.25 -8.51 1.52
N LEU A 181 -4.08 -8.81 0.93
CA LEU A 181 -3.83 -10.14 0.37
C LEU A 181 -3.47 -11.16 1.46
N ALA A 182 -2.94 -10.70 2.60
CA ALA A 182 -2.78 -11.48 3.82
C ALA A 182 -3.11 -10.61 5.04
N LEU A 183 -3.75 -11.22 6.04
CA LEU A 183 -4.11 -10.57 7.30
C LEU A 183 -3.38 -11.26 8.45
N ILE A 184 -2.71 -10.48 9.30
CA ILE A 184 -2.06 -10.94 10.52
C ILE A 184 -2.84 -10.39 11.70
N ASP A 185 -3.55 -11.27 12.41
CA ASP A 185 -4.40 -10.88 13.53
C ASP A 185 -3.61 -10.61 14.81
N SER A 186 -2.53 -11.35 15.05
CA SER A 186 -1.63 -11.15 16.18
C SER A 186 -0.21 -11.54 15.85
N MET A 187 0.74 -11.07 16.64
CA MET A 187 2.16 -11.45 16.55
C MET A 187 2.73 -11.87 17.91
N ASP A 188 1.87 -12.35 18.80
CA ASP A 188 2.25 -12.75 20.13
C ASP A 188 3.06 -14.07 20.09
N ASN A 189 4.30 -14.02 20.55
CA ASN A 189 5.21 -15.18 20.73
C ASN A 189 5.55 -15.97 19.45
N GLY A 190 5.49 -15.38 18.26
CA GLY A 190 5.87 -16.02 17.01
C GLY A 190 4.88 -17.09 16.52
N ASN A 191 3.66 -17.10 17.02
CA ASN A 191 2.55 -17.89 16.49
C ASN A 191 1.64 -16.99 15.64
N LEU A 192 1.24 -17.53 14.48
CA LEU A 192 0.20 -16.98 13.61
C LEU A 192 -1.17 -17.36 14.15
#